data_c411d93f43314ddcfdd747f82ac52206
#
_entry.id   c411d93f43314ddcfdd747f82ac52206
#
_cell.length_a   1.000
_cell.length_b   1.000
_cell.length_c   1.000
_cell.angle_alpha   90.00
_cell.angle_beta   90.00
_cell.angle_gamma   90.00
#
_symmetry.space_group_name_H-M   'P 1'
#
loop_
_entity.id
_entity.type
_entity.pdbx_description
1 polymer ?
#
loop_
_entity_poly.entity_id
_entity_poly.type
_entity_poly.pdbx_seq_one_letter_code
_entity_poly.pdbx_strand_id
1 'polypeptide(L)'
;MPQEIAPIAVRPSTLNGISEQMVVSHYENNYGDAVRTLNAVRRELAAIDAGTPPYRLRGLKREELSLMGSVALHELYFGNLGGFRRAGPHSGLGRPDWHEVPDALAAEIATDFGSASAWRREFVGTAQSLAGGSGWVLLTYSRRQKRFWNQIATDHTQAAVDAAPVLVLDMYEHAYQMDFGANATAYIDTFFRNINWEAVLKRIEAARNDQPLPNEDPSSTKDMPSLSVEELAAQIANGSGVQIVDARQREPCRATWI
;
A
#
# COMPACT_ATOMS: atom_id res chain seq x y z
N MET A 1 2.90 -6.58 -20.80
CA MET A 1 3.32 -5.28 -21.33
C MET A 1 4.32 -4.65 -20.37
N PRO A 2 5.28 -3.85 -20.83
CA PRO A 2 6.16 -3.10 -19.94
C PRO A 2 5.35 -2.08 -19.14
N GLN A 3 5.80 -1.76 -17.93
CA GLN A 3 5.27 -0.68 -17.11
C GLN A 3 5.71 0.65 -17.75
N GLU A 4 4.78 1.57 -17.90
CA GLU A 4 5.07 2.92 -18.39
C GLU A 4 5.22 3.88 -17.21
N ILE A 5 6.02 4.94 -17.41
CA ILE A 5 6.15 6.01 -16.42
C ILE A 5 4.88 6.87 -16.50
N ALA A 6 4.09 6.87 -15.43
CA ALA A 6 2.90 7.69 -15.33
C ALA A 6 3.27 9.19 -15.20
N PRO A 7 2.61 10.10 -15.95
CA PRO A 7 2.90 11.52 -15.83
C PRO A 7 2.50 12.07 -14.46
N ILE A 8 3.26 13.04 -13.95
CA ILE A 8 2.90 13.77 -12.73
C ILE A 8 1.63 14.60 -13.00
N ALA A 9 0.63 14.44 -12.12
CA ALA A 9 -0.66 15.13 -12.26
C ALA A 9 -0.59 16.64 -11.89
N VAL A 10 0.43 17.06 -11.15
CA VAL A 10 0.66 18.45 -10.71
C VAL A 10 1.86 19.04 -11.41
N ARG A 11 1.82 20.37 -11.67
CA ARG A 11 3.03 21.08 -12.10
C ARG A 11 3.93 21.31 -10.89
N PRO A 12 5.17 20.80 -10.87
CA PRO A 12 6.06 20.90 -9.70
C PRO A 12 6.24 22.32 -9.18
N SER A 13 6.35 23.29 -10.08
CA SER A 13 6.51 24.73 -9.75
C SER A 13 5.30 25.35 -9.01
N THR A 14 4.17 24.63 -8.92
CA THR A 14 2.97 25.13 -8.21
C THR A 14 2.87 24.62 -6.78
N LEU A 15 3.79 23.78 -6.32
CA LEU A 15 3.79 23.26 -4.97
C LEU A 15 4.20 24.33 -3.95
N ASN A 16 3.58 24.27 -2.78
CA ASN A 16 3.82 25.22 -1.70
C ASN A 16 4.97 24.76 -0.79
N GLY A 17 6.17 25.28 -1.01
CA GLY A 17 7.33 25.01 -0.16
C GLY A 17 8.06 23.70 -0.47
N ILE A 18 7.74 23.04 -1.58
CA ILE A 18 8.51 21.94 -2.17
C ILE A 18 9.06 22.45 -3.50
N SER A 19 10.38 22.38 -3.69
CA SER A 19 11.02 22.89 -4.90
C SER A 19 10.72 22.00 -6.11
N GLU A 20 10.65 22.63 -7.28
CA GLU A 20 10.56 21.91 -8.56
C GLU A 20 11.74 20.97 -8.75
N GLN A 21 12.94 21.40 -8.38
CA GLN A 21 14.16 20.60 -8.50
C GLN A 21 14.06 19.29 -7.71
N MET A 22 13.57 19.35 -6.46
CA MET A 22 13.38 18.15 -5.64
C MET A 22 12.36 17.20 -6.25
N VAL A 23 11.21 17.71 -6.68
CA VAL A 23 10.15 16.89 -7.28
C VAL A 23 10.61 16.24 -8.58
N VAL A 24 11.29 16.99 -9.45
CA VAL A 24 11.83 16.47 -10.72
C VAL A 24 12.89 15.39 -10.45
N SER A 25 13.81 15.64 -9.52
CA SER A 25 14.83 14.66 -9.14
C SER A 25 14.20 13.37 -8.59
N HIS A 26 13.22 13.50 -7.70
CA HIS A 26 12.50 12.37 -7.12
C HIS A 26 11.75 11.57 -8.20
N TYR A 27 11.08 12.26 -9.11
CA TYR A 27 10.32 11.64 -10.19
C TYR A 27 11.22 10.93 -11.22
N GLU A 28 12.28 11.57 -11.68
CA GLU A 28 13.13 11.04 -12.73
C GLU A 28 14.08 9.95 -12.24
N ASN A 29 14.70 10.16 -11.07
CA ASN A 29 15.75 9.30 -10.56
C ASN A 29 15.23 8.18 -9.65
N ASN A 30 14.22 8.41 -8.81
CA ASN A 30 13.71 7.36 -7.92
C ASN A 30 12.55 6.60 -8.55
N TYR A 31 11.47 7.29 -8.91
CA TYR A 31 10.33 6.63 -9.54
C TYR A 31 10.66 6.11 -10.95
N GLY A 32 11.28 6.94 -11.78
CA GLY A 32 11.66 6.54 -13.15
C GLY A 32 12.62 5.37 -13.18
N ASP A 33 13.60 5.31 -12.26
CA ASP A 33 14.51 4.17 -12.14
C ASP A 33 13.80 2.91 -11.64
N ALA A 34 12.86 3.03 -10.72
CA ALA A 34 12.06 1.90 -10.26
C ALA A 34 11.27 1.27 -11.42
N VAL A 35 10.66 2.10 -12.29
CA VAL A 35 9.92 1.60 -13.48
C VAL A 35 10.88 0.93 -14.48
N ARG A 36 12.02 1.53 -14.78
CA ARG A 36 13.02 0.96 -15.72
C ARG A 36 13.55 -0.37 -15.20
N THR A 37 13.90 -0.42 -13.92
CA THR A 37 14.44 -1.61 -13.27
C THR A 37 13.39 -2.73 -13.17
N LEU A 38 12.13 -2.39 -12.83
CA LEU A 38 11.02 -3.34 -12.84
C LEU A 38 10.86 -4.02 -14.21
N ASN A 39 10.93 -3.23 -15.28
CA ASN A 39 10.87 -3.75 -16.65
C ASN A 39 12.08 -4.65 -16.98
N ALA A 40 13.27 -4.34 -16.47
CA ALA A 40 14.45 -5.18 -16.63
C ALA A 40 14.29 -6.52 -15.90
N VAL A 41 13.88 -6.50 -14.64
CA VAL A 41 13.62 -7.70 -13.83
C VAL A 41 12.55 -8.59 -14.47
N ARG A 42 11.47 -8.01 -14.99
CA ARG A 42 10.42 -8.74 -15.70
C ARG A 42 10.92 -9.41 -16.99
N ARG A 43 11.85 -8.79 -17.71
CA ARG A 43 12.51 -9.42 -18.87
C ARG A 43 13.37 -10.62 -18.45
N GLU A 44 14.11 -10.50 -17.34
CA GLU A 44 14.88 -11.62 -16.80
C GLU A 44 13.96 -12.77 -16.33
N LEU A 45 12.85 -12.44 -15.66
CA LEU A 45 11.85 -13.44 -15.26
C LEU A 45 11.23 -14.16 -16.47
N ALA A 46 10.99 -13.45 -17.56
CA ALA A 46 10.47 -14.06 -18.80
C ALA A 46 11.49 -14.97 -19.50
N ALA A 47 12.77 -14.84 -19.21
CA ALA A 47 13.85 -15.67 -19.76
C ALA A 47 14.23 -16.87 -18.87
N ILE A 48 13.52 -17.09 -17.76
CA ILE A 48 13.75 -18.22 -16.86
C ILE A 48 13.36 -19.54 -17.54
N ASP A 49 14.20 -20.55 -17.36
CA ASP A 49 13.99 -21.92 -17.84
C ASP A 49 14.05 -22.97 -16.71
N ALA A 50 13.85 -24.22 -17.04
CA ALA A 50 13.90 -25.35 -16.10
C ALA A 50 15.28 -25.56 -15.45
N GLY A 51 16.36 -25.03 -16.03
CA GLY A 51 17.71 -25.07 -15.48
C GLY A 51 18.03 -23.90 -14.55
N THR A 52 17.15 -22.95 -14.42
CA THR A 52 17.38 -21.75 -13.58
C THR A 52 17.41 -22.12 -12.09
N PRO A 53 18.51 -21.82 -11.36
CA PRO A 53 18.61 -22.17 -9.96
C PRO A 53 17.54 -21.46 -9.11
N PRO A 54 16.92 -22.15 -8.13
CA PRO A 54 15.84 -21.58 -7.30
C PRO A 54 16.22 -20.29 -6.56
N TYR A 55 17.49 -20.11 -6.16
CA TYR A 55 17.94 -18.90 -5.49
C TYR A 55 17.87 -17.67 -6.41
N ARG A 56 18.17 -17.83 -7.72
CA ARG A 56 18.06 -16.76 -8.71
C ARG A 56 16.61 -16.33 -8.89
N LEU A 57 15.71 -17.32 -9.09
CA LEU A 57 14.27 -17.04 -9.16
C LEU A 57 13.77 -16.31 -7.90
N ARG A 58 14.16 -16.79 -6.71
CA ARG A 58 13.80 -16.12 -5.45
C ARG A 58 14.30 -14.69 -5.40
N GLY A 59 15.55 -14.42 -5.83
CA GLY A 59 16.11 -13.07 -5.89
C GLY A 59 15.31 -12.16 -6.79
N LEU A 60 15.05 -12.59 -8.04
CA LEU A 60 14.25 -11.82 -9.01
C LEU A 60 12.82 -11.57 -8.53
N LYS A 61 12.17 -12.53 -7.87
CA LYS A 61 10.81 -12.34 -7.34
C LYS A 61 10.75 -11.39 -6.16
N ARG A 62 11.80 -11.33 -5.32
CA ARG A 62 11.91 -10.34 -4.25
C ARG A 62 12.11 -8.94 -4.81
N GLU A 63 12.98 -8.82 -5.83
CA GLU A 63 13.26 -7.56 -6.49
C GLU A 63 12.01 -7.05 -7.23
N GLU A 64 11.32 -7.93 -7.96
CA GLU A 64 10.04 -7.59 -8.61
C GLU A 64 9.03 -7.03 -7.61
N LEU A 65 8.85 -7.69 -6.46
CA LEU A 65 7.91 -7.26 -5.42
C LEU A 65 8.29 -5.88 -4.87
N SER A 66 9.56 -5.67 -4.57
CA SER A 66 10.07 -4.39 -4.05
C SER A 66 9.84 -3.27 -5.06
N LEU A 67 10.18 -3.50 -6.33
CA LEU A 67 10.01 -2.51 -7.38
C LEU A 67 8.54 -2.23 -7.71
N MET A 68 7.68 -3.25 -7.67
CA MET A 68 6.22 -3.04 -7.83
C MET A 68 5.67 -2.15 -6.71
N GLY A 69 6.08 -2.41 -5.47
CA GLY A 69 5.72 -1.57 -4.34
C GLY A 69 6.24 -0.15 -4.48
N SER A 70 7.52 0.00 -4.86
CA SER A 70 8.14 1.30 -5.11
C SER A 70 7.37 2.10 -6.17
N VAL A 71 7.11 1.49 -7.33
CA VAL A 71 6.34 2.14 -8.42
C VAL A 71 4.96 2.59 -7.92
N ALA A 72 4.21 1.68 -7.31
CA ALA A 72 2.85 1.99 -6.86
C ALA A 72 2.81 3.09 -5.79
N LEU A 73 3.73 3.04 -4.81
CA LEU A 73 3.78 4.04 -3.74
C LEU A 73 4.21 5.41 -4.25
N HIS A 74 5.16 5.50 -5.19
CA HIS A 74 5.52 6.76 -5.83
C HIS A 74 4.37 7.35 -6.66
N GLU A 75 3.66 6.53 -7.45
CA GLU A 75 2.49 6.98 -8.21
C GLU A 75 1.39 7.52 -7.28
N LEU A 76 1.15 6.85 -6.15
CA LEU A 76 0.22 7.32 -5.13
C LEU A 76 0.72 8.61 -4.47
N TYR A 77 2.01 8.71 -4.13
CA TYR A 77 2.63 9.89 -3.54
C TYR A 77 2.50 11.11 -4.46
N PHE A 78 2.94 11.00 -5.71
CA PHE A 78 2.82 12.11 -6.67
C PHE A 78 1.36 12.47 -6.96
N GLY A 79 0.47 11.50 -6.98
CA GLY A 79 -0.97 11.72 -7.12
C GLY A 79 -1.63 12.35 -5.89
N ASN A 80 -0.97 12.35 -4.71
CA ASN A 80 -1.44 13.09 -3.54
C ASN A 80 -1.10 14.57 -3.60
N LEU A 81 -0.10 14.96 -4.44
CA LEU A 81 0.36 16.32 -4.49
C LEU A 81 -0.59 17.17 -5.34
N GLY A 82 -1.03 18.28 -4.76
CA GLY A 82 -1.84 19.29 -5.44
C GLY A 82 -1.21 20.65 -5.25
N GLY A 83 -0.75 21.26 -6.33
CA GLY A 83 -0.23 22.62 -6.28
C GLY A 83 -1.31 23.64 -5.95
N PHE A 84 -0.91 24.92 -5.88
CA PHE A 84 -1.85 26.01 -5.74
C PHE A 84 -2.92 25.96 -6.83
N ARG A 85 -4.12 25.57 -6.51
CA ARG A 85 -5.26 25.89 -7.36
C ARG A 85 -5.48 27.38 -7.30
N ARG A 86 -5.29 28.08 -8.39
CA ARG A 86 -5.75 29.46 -8.53
C ARG A 86 -7.23 29.44 -8.17
N ALA A 87 -7.60 30.17 -7.09
CA ALA A 87 -9.00 30.34 -6.73
C ALA A 87 -9.78 30.73 -7.97
N GLY A 88 -10.80 29.93 -8.35
CA GLY A 88 -11.70 30.29 -9.43
C GLY A 88 -12.41 31.61 -9.13
N PRO A 89 -12.98 32.32 -10.13
CA PRO A 89 -13.60 33.64 -9.96
C PRO A 89 -14.77 33.68 -8.97
N HIS A 90 -15.18 32.55 -8.38
CA HIS A 90 -16.25 32.43 -7.40
C HIS A 90 -15.78 32.05 -5.98
N SER A 91 -14.50 31.90 -5.74
CA SER A 91 -13.97 31.76 -4.39
C SER A 91 -13.96 33.16 -3.76
N GLY A 92 -15.02 33.52 -3.02
CA GLY A 92 -15.00 34.66 -2.14
C GLY A 92 -13.76 34.63 -1.24
N LEU A 93 -13.27 35.77 -0.83
CA LEU A 93 -12.01 36.11 -0.15
C LEU A 93 -11.54 35.22 1.04
N GLY A 94 -11.92 33.96 1.13
CA GLY A 94 -11.34 32.96 2.00
C GLY A 94 -10.42 32.05 1.17
N ARG A 95 -9.12 32.04 1.46
CA ARG A 95 -8.26 30.93 1.07
C ARG A 95 -8.98 29.67 1.51
N PRO A 96 -9.25 28.68 0.61
CA PRO A 96 -9.51 27.34 1.12
C PRO A 96 -8.28 26.97 1.94
N ASP A 97 -8.43 26.71 3.23
CA ASP A 97 -7.36 26.14 4.03
C ASP A 97 -7.17 24.71 3.53
N TRP A 98 -6.30 24.55 2.53
CA TRP A 98 -5.89 23.28 1.94
C TRP A 98 -5.28 22.32 2.96
N HIS A 99 -5.15 22.80 4.19
CA HIS A 99 -4.61 22.07 5.33
C HIS A 99 -5.67 21.25 6.08
N GLU A 100 -6.94 21.49 5.82
CA GLU A 100 -8.00 20.81 6.55
C GLU A 100 -8.52 19.62 5.75
N VAL A 101 -8.68 18.52 6.48
CA VAL A 101 -9.40 17.36 5.97
C VAL A 101 -10.81 17.79 5.60
N PRO A 102 -11.32 17.50 4.40
CA PRO A 102 -12.70 17.82 4.03
C PRO A 102 -13.70 17.29 5.07
N ASP A 103 -14.72 18.09 5.42
CA ASP A 103 -15.67 17.77 6.49
C ASP A 103 -16.26 16.36 6.41
N ALA A 104 -16.62 15.92 5.20
CA ALA A 104 -17.15 14.58 4.99
C ALA A 104 -16.13 13.49 5.38
N LEU A 105 -14.86 13.66 5.00
CA LEU A 105 -13.79 12.73 5.35
C LEU A 105 -13.40 12.86 6.83
N ALA A 106 -13.44 14.09 7.40
CA ALA A 106 -13.16 14.32 8.81
C ALA A 106 -14.14 13.58 9.73
N ALA A 107 -15.43 13.56 9.37
CA ALA A 107 -16.44 12.80 10.10
C ALA A 107 -16.19 11.29 10.07
N GLU A 108 -15.78 10.76 8.92
CA GLU A 108 -15.48 9.34 8.79
C GLU A 108 -14.19 8.94 9.54
N ILE A 109 -13.13 9.72 9.38
CA ILE A 109 -11.87 9.53 10.12
C ILE A 109 -12.12 9.62 11.63
N ALA A 110 -13.02 10.50 12.08
CA ALA A 110 -13.37 10.62 13.48
C ALA A 110 -13.99 9.33 14.05
N THR A 111 -14.66 8.53 13.24
CA THR A 111 -15.21 7.24 13.66
C THR A 111 -14.10 6.26 14.06
N ASP A 112 -12.98 6.25 13.33
CA ASP A 112 -11.89 5.30 13.55
C ASP A 112 -10.82 5.81 14.53
N PHE A 113 -10.59 7.13 14.54
CA PHE A 113 -9.50 7.76 15.31
C PHE A 113 -10.00 8.67 16.45
N GLY A 114 -11.32 8.79 16.62
CA GLY A 114 -11.93 9.72 17.59
C GLY A 114 -12.04 11.17 17.12
N SER A 115 -11.15 11.64 16.28
CA SER A 115 -11.21 12.94 15.59
C SER A 115 -10.20 13.03 14.44
N ALA A 116 -10.42 13.95 13.49
CA ALA A 116 -9.45 14.26 12.46
C ALA A 116 -8.10 14.76 13.04
N SER A 117 -8.14 15.49 14.15
CA SER A 117 -6.92 15.93 14.85
C SER A 117 -6.16 14.77 15.49
N ALA A 118 -6.86 13.77 16.02
CA ALA A 118 -6.23 12.56 16.57
C ALA A 118 -5.58 11.74 15.46
N TRP A 119 -6.27 11.56 14.35
CA TRP A 119 -5.70 10.94 13.15
C TRP A 119 -4.42 11.64 12.71
N ARG A 120 -4.47 12.97 12.54
CA ARG A 120 -3.31 13.75 12.09
C ARG A 120 -2.13 13.61 13.06
N ARG A 121 -2.37 13.67 14.37
CA ARG A 121 -1.29 13.47 15.36
C ARG A 121 -0.63 12.11 15.24
N GLU A 122 -1.42 11.06 15.05
CA GLU A 122 -0.91 9.71 14.86
C GLU A 122 -0.14 9.57 13.54
N PHE A 123 -0.69 10.09 12.44
CA PHE A 123 -0.03 10.08 11.13
C PHE A 123 1.33 10.83 11.17
N VAL A 124 1.34 12.04 11.74
CA VAL A 124 2.56 12.85 11.90
C VAL A 124 3.56 12.15 12.83
N GLY A 125 3.11 11.61 13.96
CA GLY A 125 3.96 10.85 14.88
C GLY A 125 4.59 9.62 14.21
N THR A 126 3.80 8.91 13.39
CA THR A 126 4.30 7.79 12.59
C THR A 126 5.36 8.26 11.59
N ALA A 127 5.14 9.38 10.90
CA ALA A 127 6.10 9.94 9.97
C ALA A 127 7.41 10.38 10.68
N GLN A 128 7.29 11.04 11.83
CA GLN A 128 8.45 11.43 12.63
C GLN A 128 9.26 10.23 13.12
N SER A 129 8.62 9.08 13.38
CA SER A 129 9.33 7.85 13.78
C SER A 129 10.21 7.27 12.67
N LEU A 130 10.01 7.67 11.42
CA LEU A 130 10.83 7.31 10.26
C LEU A 130 11.91 8.37 9.93
N ALA A 131 11.92 9.51 10.61
CA ALA A 131 12.87 10.59 10.33
C ALA A 131 14.32 10.13 10.53
N GLY A 132 15.19 10.44 9.55
CA GLY A 132 16.59 9.97 9.54
C GLY A 132 16.76 8.51 9.10
N GLY A 133 15.70 7.86 8.66
CA GLY A 133 15.68 6.53 8.07
C GLY A 133 14.99 6.53 6.72
N SER A 134 14.26 5.47 6.43
CA SER A 134 13.51 5.30 5.19
C SER A 134 12.16 4.62 5.45
N GLY A 135 11.20 4.88 4.60
CA GLY A 135 9.89 4.25 4.65
C GLY A 135 8.77 5.14 4.17
N TRP A 136 7.57 4.69 4.42
CA TRP A 136 6.33 5.31 3.99
C TRP A 136 5.33 5.38 5.14
N VAL A 137 4.51 6.41 5.14
CA VAL A 137 3.33 6.48 6.01
C VAL A 137 2.09 6.52 5.13
N LEU A 138 1.16 5.64 5.41
CA LEU A 138 -0.03 5.44 4.60
C LEU A 138 -1.27 5.64 5.46
N LEU A 139 -2.22 6.45 5.00
CA LEU A 139 -3.60 6.28 5.43
C LEU A 139 -4.19 5.18 4.57
N THR A 140 -4.63 4.12 5.18
CA THR A 140 -5.06 2.91 4.50
C THR A 140 -6.52 2.59 4.84
N TYR A 141 -7.30 2.14 3.85
CA TYR A 141 -8.68 1.68 4.03
C TYR A 141 -8.76 0.16 3.91
N SER A 142 -9.27 -0.51 4.93
CA SER A 142 -9.59 -1.94 4.88
C SER A 142 -10.96 -2.16 4.25
N ARG A 143 -11.00 -2.90 3.17
CA ARG A 143 -12.27 -3.29 2.51
C ARG A 143 -13.09 -4.22 3.40
N ARG A 144 -12.42 -5.14 4.09
CA ARG A 144 -13.04 -6.12 5.00
C ARG A 144 -13.61 -5.47 6.26
N GLN A 145 -12.80 -4.63 6.92
CA GLN A 145 -13.19 -3.99 8.19
C GLN A 145 -13.97 -2.71 7.98
N LYS A 146 -13.98 -2.16 6.75
CA LYS A 146 -14.62 -0.88 6.37
C LYS A 146 -14.17 0.28 7.26
N ARG A 147 -12.86 0.34 7.57
CA ARG A 147 -12.26 1.32 8.45
C ARG A 147 -10.90 1.81 7.95
N PHE A 148 -10.49 2.97 8.45
CA PHE A 148 -9.18 3.53 8.22
C PHE A 148 -8.20 3.22 9.35
N TRP A 149 -6.91 3.13 9.01
CA TRP A 149 -5.81 3.17 9.97
C TRP A 149 -4.56 3.77 9.33
N ASN A 150 -3.66 4.32 10.17
CA ASN A 150 -2.34 4.72 9.70
C ASN A 150 -1.43 3.50 9.69
N GLN A 151 -0.79 3.27 8.56
CA GLN A 151 0.16 2.18 8.37
C GLN A 151 1.56 2.74 8.21
N ILE A 152 2.52 2.16 8.92
CA ILE A 152 3.95 2.33 8.65
C ILE A 152 4.41 1.24 7.67
N ALA A 153 5.27 1.61 6.72
CA ALA A 153 5.98 0.67 5.87
C ALA A 153 7.45 1.06 5.81
N THR A 154 8.33 0.23 6.38
CA THR A 154 9.78 0.51 6.45
C THR A 154 10.50 0.20 5.14
N ASP A 155 9.81 -0.47 4.22
CA ASP A 155 10.26 -0.71 2.84
C ASP A 155 9.07 -0.77 1.87
N HIS A 156 9.34 -0.99 0.59
CA HIS A 156 8.33 -1.00 -0.46
C HIS A 156 7.44 -2.26 -0.50
N THR A 157 7.75 -3.27 0.31
CA THR A 157 7.05 -4.58 0.25
C THR A 157 5.98 -4.75 1.32
N GLN A 158 5.88 -3.80 2.24
CA GLN A 158 5.01 -3.89 3.43
C GLN A 158 3.63 -3.31 3.17
N ALA A 159 2.88 -3.92 2.25
CA ALA A 159 1.47 -3.62 2.05
C ALA A 159 0.61 -4.59 2.87
N ALA A 160 -0.40 -4.07 3.57
CA ALA A 160 -1.37 -4.91 4.24
C ALA A 160 -2.29 -5.58 3.22
N VAL A 161 -2.57 -6.88 3.43
CA VAL A 161 -3.49 -7.63 2.59
C VAL A 161 -4.91 -7.09 2.78
N ASP A 162 -5.69 -6.99 1.70
CA ASP A 162 -7.06 -6.45 1.70
C ASP A 162 -7.12 -4.96 2.13
N ALA A 163 -6.09 -4.21 1.82
CA ALA A 163 -5.97 -2.80 2.18
C ALA A 163 -5.69 -1.95 0.95
N ALA A 164 -6.26 -0.75 0.93
CA ALA A 164 -6.03 0.24 -0.11
C ALA A 164 -5.39 1.49 0.50
N PRO A 165 -4.12 1.80 0.19
CA PRO A 165 -3.53 3.08 0.54
C PRO A 165 -4.27 4.22 -0.18
N VAL A 166 -4.79 5.18 0.58
CA VAL A 166 -5.55 6.31 0.03
C VAL A 166 -4.80 7.63 0.13
N LEU A 167 -3.92 7.79 1.13
CA LEU A 167 -2.96 8.87 1.26
C LEU A 167 -1.59 8.26 1.54
N VAL A 168 -0.55 8.71 0.85
CA VAL A 168 0.81 8.18 0.94
C VAL A 168 1.79 9.31 1.14
N LEU A 169 2.59 9.22 2.19
CA LEU A 169 3.71 10.11 2.48
C LEU A 169 5.03 9.34 2.34
N ASP A 170 5.92 9.85 1.52
CA ASP A 170 7.27 9.34 1.37
C ASP A 170 8.19 9.93 2.44
N MET A 171 8.82 9.08 3.24
CA MET A 171 9.78 9.46 4.28
C MET A 171 11.22 9.02 3.97
N TYR A 172 11.49 8.58 2.75
CA TYR A 172 12.86 8.43 2.27
C TYR A 172 13.52 9.81 2.11
N GLU A 173 14.81 9.91 2.40
CA GLU A 173 15.54 11.18 2.34
C GLU A 173 15.47 11.86 0.97
N HIS A 174 15.40 11.10 -0.13
CA HIS A 174 15.26 11.66 -1.47
C HIS A 174 13.97 12.49 -1.67
N ALA A 175 12.96 12.28 -0.85
CA ALA A 175 11.70 13.02 -0.92
C ALA A 175 11.77 14.40 -0.23
N TYR A 176 12.81 14.66 0.61
CA TYR A 176 12.83 15.90 1.38
C TYR A 176 14.22 16.50 1.63
N GLN A 177 15.32 15.73 1.55
CA GLN A 177 16.63 16.19 1.98
C GLN A 177 17.11 17.41 1.22
N MET A 178 16.81 17.53 -0.06
CA MET A 178 17.27 18.64 -0.91
C MET A 178 16.72 19.99 -0.45
N ASP A 179 15.47 20.05 0.02
CA ASP A 179 14.82 21.29 0.45
C ASP A 179 14.86 21.51 1.96
N PHE A 180 14.85 20.42 2.73
CA PHE A 180 14.65 20.48 4.18
C PHE A 180 15.86 19.96 4.97
N GLY A 181 16.85 19.36 4.32
CA GLY A 181 17.96 18.70 5.01
C GLY A 181 17.45 17.66 6.00
N ALA A 182 17.91 17.70 7.23
CA ALA A 182 17.48 16.81 8.31
C ALA A 182 16.15 17.21 8.97
N ASN A 183 15.52 18.32 8.54
CA ASN A 183 14.29 18.83 9.14
C ASN A 183 13.03 18.14 8.56
N ALA A 184 12.88 16.85 8.85
CA ALA A 184 11.74 16.06 8.42
C ALA A 184 10.39 16.62 8.92
N THR A 185 10.35 17.29 10.08
CA THR A 185 9.12 17.92 10.59
C THR A 185 8.62 19.02 9.65
N ALA A 186 9.51 19.88 9.16
CA ALA A 186 9.14 20.93 8.20
C ALA A 186 8.65 20.32 6.87
N TYR A 187 9.25 19.22 6.44
CA TYR A 187 8.77 18.48 5.26
C TYR A 187 7.36 17.92 5.46
N ILE A 188 7.11 17.25 6.58
CA ILE A 188 5.79 16.68 6.89
C ILE A 188 4.73 17.79 6.91
N ASP A 189 4.98 18.92 7.56
CA ASP A 189 4.07 20.06 7.56
C ASP A 189 3.85 20.62 6.15
N THR A 190 4.90 20.64 5.34
CA THR A 190 4.81 21.09 3.94
C THR A 190 4.03 20.10 3.08
N PHE A 191 4.20 18.79 3.29
CA PHE A 191 3.39 17.78 2.62
C PHE A 191 1.89 18.00 2.87
N PHE A 192 1.49 18.20 4.12
CA PHE A 192 0.09 18.47 4.47
C PHE A 192 -0.46 19.71 3.74
N ARG A 193 0.37 20.73 3.49
CA ARG A 193 -0.02 21.92 2.71
C ARG A 193 -0.25 21.65 1.22
N ASN A 194 0.19 20.51 0.72
CA ASN A 194 0.13 20.15 -0.68
C ASN A 194 -0.77 18.94 -0.96
N ILE A 195 -1.54 18.47 0.01
CA ILE A 195 -2.41 17.31 -0.20
C ILE A 195 -3.54 17.66 -1.16
N ASN A 196 -3.67 16.86 -2.21
CA ASN A 196 -4.81 16.86 -3.11
C ASN A 196 -5.94 15.99 -2.54
N TRP A 197 -6.76 16.58 -1.67
CA TRP A 197 -7.86 15.86 -1.03
C TRP A 197 -8.88 15.30 -2.02
N GLU A 198 -9.07 15.91 -3.19
CA GLU A 198 -9.95 15.38 -4.22
C GLU A 198 -9.44 14.02 -4.74
N ALA A 199 -8.13 13.89 -4.95
CA ALA A 199 -7.53 12.63 -5.35
C ALA A 199 -7.65 11.57 -4.24
N VAL A 200 -7.47 11.97 -2.98
CA VAL A 200 -7.65 11.08 -1.82
C VAL A 200 -9.09 10.57 -1.75
N LEU A 201 -10.08 11.46 -1.86
CA LEU A 201 -11.50 11.09 -1.85
C LEU A 201 -11.87 10.12 -2.98
N LYS A 202 -11.37 10.36 -4.20
CA LYS A 202 -11.57 9.44 -5.33
C LYS A 202 -11.00 8.04 -5.06
N ARG A 203 -9.84 7.96 -4.40
CA ARG A 203 -9.25 6.66 -4.02
C ARG A 203 -10.06 5.96 -2.93
N ILE A 204 -10.58 6.71 -1.97
CA ILE A 204 -11.47 6.15 -0.94
C ILE A 204 -12.73 5.58 -1.59
N GLU A 205 -13.35 6.32 -2.50
CA GLU A 205 -14.51 5.85 -3.24
C GLU A 205 -14.21 4.59 -4.06
N ALA A 206 -13.09 4.58 -4.79
CA ALA A 206 -12.65 3.41 -5.53
C ALA A 206 -12.40 2.20 -4.61
N ALA A 207 -11.74 2.42 -3.46
CA ALA A 207 -11.47 1.36 -2.49
C ALA A 207 -12.73 0.75 -1.88
N ARG A 208 -13.81 1.54 -1.74
CA ARG A 208 -15.11 1.07 -1.24
C ARG A 208 -15.89 0.28 -2.26
N ASN A 209 -15.79 0.66 -3.52
CA ASN A 209 -16.47 0.00 -4.62
C ASN A 209 -15.77 -1.29 -5.05
N ASP A 210 -14.50 -1.45 -4.67
CA ASP A 210 -13.75 -2.66 -4.91
C ASP A 210 -14.17 -3.75 -3.92
N GLN A 211 -14.50 -4.94 -4.44
CA GLN A 211 -14.98 -6.04 -3.58
C GLN A 211 -13.83 -6.55 -2.70
N PRO A 212 -14.08 -6.79 -1.40
CA PRO A 212 -13.10 -7.49 -0.57
C PRO A 212 -12.80 -8.86 -1.16
N LEU A 213 -11.58 -9.36 -0.93
CA LEU A 213 -11.23 -10.74 -1.28
C LEU A 213 -12.28 -11.68 -0.68
N PRO A 214 -12.83 -12.62 -1.46
CA PRO A 214 -13.82 -13.54 -0.94
C PRO A 214 -13.25 -14.28 0.26
N ASN A 215 -13.94 -14.18 1.38
CA ASN A 215 -13.70 -15.11 2.48
C ASN A 215 -14.37 -16.42 2.11
N GLU A 216 -13.67 -17.50 2.29
CA GLU A 216 -14.35 -18.79 2.41
C GLU A 216 -15.30 -18.67 3.61
N ASP A 217 -16.59 -18.61 3.33
CA ASP A 217 -17.61 -18.63 4.37
C ASP A 217 -17.54 -20.00 5.03
N PRO A 218 -17.22 -20.08 6.36
CA PRO A 218 -17.24 -21.37 7.04
C PRO A 218 -18.59 -22.08 6.91
N SER A 219 -19.68 -21.35 6.60
CA SER A 219 -20.99 -21.94 6.33
C SER A 219 -21.08 -22.54 4.92
N SER A 220 -20.21 -22.19 3.99
CA SER A 220 -20.16 -22.78 2.64
C SER A 220 -19.72 -24.25 2.65
N THR A 221 -19.14 -24.71 3.77
CA THR A 221 -18.83 -26.13 3.99
C THR A 221 -20.08 -26.96 4.31
N LYS A 222 -21.25 -26.34 4.54
CA LYS A 222 -22.51 -27.07 4.77
C LYS A 222 -22.96 -27.92 3.61
N ASP A 223 -22.56 -27.59 2.40
CA ASP A 223 -22.90 -28.32 1.17
C ASP A 223 -21.77 -29.26 0.70
N MET A 224 -20.67 -29.35 1.44
CA MET A 224 -19.65 -30.36 1.13
C MET A 224 -20.20 -31.73 1.51
N PRO A 225 -20.19 -32.71 0.60
CA PRO A 225 -20.60 -34.06 0.92
C PRO A 225 -19.74 -34.58 2.06
N SER A 226 -20.36 -34.77 3.21
CA SER A 226 -19.73 -35.41 4.37
C SER A 226 -20.03 -36.89 4.34
N LEU A 227 -19.02 -37.72 4.49
CA LEU A 227 -19.17 -39.17 4.70
C LEU A 227 -19.15 -39.44 6.17
N SER A 228 -20.09 -40.28 6.63
CA SER A 228 -20.00 -40.86 7.98
C SER A 228 -18.77 -41.75 8.10
N VAL A 229 -18.34 -42.04 9.33
CA VAL A 229 -17.20 -42.92 9.56
C VAL A 229 -17.46 -44.31 8.99
N GLU A 230 -18.71 -44.79 9.06
CA GLU A 230 -19.17 -46.07 8.52
C GLU A 230 -19.13 -46.10 6.99
N GLU A 231 -19.58 -45.04 6.35
CA GLU A 231 -19.53 -44.89 4.88
C GLU A 231 -18.07 -44.80 4.38
N LEU A 232 -17.22 -44.07 5.08
CA LEU A 232 -15.81 -43.98 4.75
C LEU A 232 -15.11 -45.35 4.90
N ALA A 233 -15.38 -46.06 5.97
CA ALA A 233 -14.85 -47.41 6.21
C ALA A 233 -15.31 -48.40 5.10
N ALA A 234 -16.59 -48.33 4.70
CA ALA A 234 -17.10 -49.13 3.60
C ALA A 234 -16.43 -48.80 2.23
N GLN A 235 -16.19 -47.56 1.94
CA GLN A 235 -15.49 -47.15 0.73
C GLN A 235 -14.03 -47.60 0.70
N ILE A 236 -13.34 -47.54 1.84
CA ILE A 236 -11.96 -48.04 1.94
C ILE A 236 -11.95 -49.58 1.77
N ALA A 237 -12.89 -50.29 2.38
CA ALA A 237 -12.98 -51.76 2.26
C ALA A 237 -13.28 -52.23 0.81
N ASN A 238 -14.03 -51.41 0.06
CA ASN A 238 -14.41 -51.71 -1.34
C ASN A 238 -13.33 -51.30 -2.38
N GLY A 239 -12.17 -50.80 -1.93
CA GLY A 239 -11.08 -50.42 -2.82
C GLY A 239 -11.38 -49.23 -3.72
N SER A 240 -12.43 -48.42 -3.41
CA SER A 240 -12.66 -47.14 -4.09
C SER A 240 -11.50 -46.22 -3.75
N GLY A 241 -10.82 -45.63 -4.76
CA GLY A 241 -9.60 -44.85 -4.59
C GLY A 241 -9.77 -43.54 -3.79
N VAL A 242 -10.28 -43.66 -2.57
CA VAL A 242 -10.46 -42.52 -1.63
C VAL A 242 -9.10 -42.14 -1.07
N GLN A 243 -8.68 -40.92 -1.34
CA GLN A 243 -7.48 -40.34 -0.72
C GLN A 243 -7.88 -39.64 0.59
N ILE A 244 -7.40 -40.15 1.72
CA ILE A 244 -7.60 -39.52 3.03
C ILE A 244 -6.48 -38.50 3.26
N VAL A 245 -6.83 -37.21 3.36
CA VAL A 245 -5.92 -36.13 3.72
C VAL A 245 -6.27 -35.64 5.13
N ASP A 246 -5.41 -35.93 6.12
CA ASP A 246 -5.56 -35.40 7.47
C ASP A 246 -5.03 -33.97 7.51
N ALA A 247 -5.94 -33.00 7.53
CA ALA A 247 -5.63 -31.57 7.58
C ALA A 247 -5.39 -31.05 9.02
N ARG A 248 -5.47 -31.88 10.04
CA ARG A 248 -5.19 -31.48 11.42
C ARG A 248 -3.71 -31.20 11.61
N GLN A 249 -3.36 -30.11 12.31
CA GLN A 249 -1.98 -29.88 12.73
C GLN A 249 -1.50 -31.09 13.57
N ARG A 250 -0.45 -31.76 13.11
CA ARG A 250 0.23 -32.73 13.94
C ARG A 250 0.91 -31.97 15.07
N GLU A 251 0.53 -32.23 16.30
CA GLU A 251 1.40 -31.89 17.43
C GLU A 251 2.77 -32.59 17.22
N PRO A 252 3.88 -31.89 17.49
CA PRO A 252 5.18 -32.50 17.32
C PRO A 252 5.26 -33.72 18.23
N CYS A 253 5.34 -34.91 17.65
CA CYS A 253 5.66 -36.12 18.37
C CYS A 253 6.96 -35.89 19.15
N ARG A 254 6.88 -35.81 20.46
CA ARG A 254 8.07 -35.96 21.32
C ARG A 254 8.60 -37.35 21.10
N ALA A 255 9.64 -37.47 20.29
CA ALA A 255 10.43 -38.67 20.19
C ALA A 255 11.15 -38.86 21.55
N THR A 256 10.62 -39.71 22.39
CA THR A 256 11.37 -40.27 23.52
C THR A 256 12.30 -41.33 22.90
N TRP A 257 13.56 -41.00 22.81
CA TRP A 257 14.61 -42.01 22.58
C TRP A 257 14.86 -42.69 23.93
N ILE A 258 14.68 -44.01 23.95
CA ILE A 258 15.22 -44.93 24.96
C ILE A 258 16.58 -45.39 24.44
#